data_341ee7868590b8e70db8afe005a13d8c
#
_entry.id   341ee7868590b8e70db8afe005a13d8c
#
_cell.length_a   1.000
_cell.length_b   1.000
_cell.length_c   1.000
_cell.angle_alpha   90.00
_cell.angle_beta   90.00
_cell.angle_gamma   90.00
#
_symmetry.space_group_name_H-M   'P 1'
#
loop_
_entity.id
_entity.type
_entity.pdbx_description
1 polymer ?
#
loop_
_entity_poly.entity_id
_entity_poly.type
_entity_poly.pdbx_seq_one_letter_code
_entity_poly.pdbx_strand_id
1 'polypeptide(L)'
;AIKACTKLGKITMSNSLTSRDEYAFVDCAGLTEVVLPNGMTSVGTSAFLNCTGLKKITIPDSVTAIAGLAFENCTGLTAVTLPSGLTTIAHNTFENCTNLSEITIPDSVTSIENKAFYGTAWLAARQKENPLVIINHLLIDGSTCSGDVVIPEDVVTINIGAFNNCTALTSVVVPDSVTSIHGNAFYGCTNLTTITLPDSITVWQSN
;
A
#
# COMPACT_ATOMS: atom_id res chain seq x y z
N ALA A 1 -1.64 -12.27 -22.28
CA ALA A 1 -2.52 -11.90 -21.18
C ALA A 1 -3.84 -12.69 -21.23
N ILE A 2 -4.30 -13.15 -20.07
CA ILE A 2 -5.57 -13.85 -19.87
C ILE A 2 -6.50 -12.84 -19.20
N LYS A 3 -7.39 -12.21 -19.95
CA LYS A 3 -8.27 -11.13 -19.44
C LYS A 3 -9.73 -11.56 -19.44
N ALA A 4 -10.49 -11.05 -18.47
CA ALA A 4 -11.94 -11.25 -18.35
C ALA A 4 -12.39 -12.72 -18.33
N CYS A 5 -11.53 -13.63 -17.84
CA CYS A 5 -11.85 -15.05 -17.75
C CYS A 5 -12.61 -15.35 -16.46
N THR A 6 -13.88 -14.96 -16.41
CA THR A 6 -14.73 -14.99 -15.19
C THR A 6 -14.99 -16.40 -14.64
N LYS A 7 -14.76 -17.46 -15.42
CA LYS A 7 -14.91 -18.87 -14.99
C LYS A 7 -13.58 -19.54 -14.64
N LEU A 8 -12.45 -18.85 -14.83
CA LEU A 8 -11.12 -19.38 -14.53
C LEU A 8 -10.93 -19.41 -13.00
N GLY A 9 -10.91 -20.61 -12.42
CA GLY A 9 -10.84 -20.77 -10.95
C GLY A 9 -9.43 -20.88 -10.41
N LYS A 10 -8.51 -21.53 -11.14
CA LYS A 10 -7.15 -21.81 -10.68
C LYS A 10 -6.14 -21.60 -11.79
N ILE A 11 -4.98 -21.03 -11.42
CA ILE A 11 -3.81 -20.91 -12.29
C ILE A 11 -2.60 -21.49 -11.57
N THR A 12 -1.91 -22.40 -12.25
CA THR A 12 -0.57 -22.85 -11.88
C THR A 12 0.39 -22.43 -12.98
N MET A 13 1.39 -21.63 -12.61
CA MET A 13 2.37 -21.10 -13.56
C MET A 13 3.56 -22.04 -13.69
N SER A 14 4.16 -22.08 -14.88
CA SER A 14 5.39 -22.84 -15.13
C SER A 14 6.55 -22.26 -14.34
N ASN A 15 7.42 -23.13 -13.78
CA ASN A 15 8.63 -22.72 -13.06
C ASN A 15 9.66 -22.01 -13.96
N SER A 16 9.52 -22.07 -15.27
CA SER A 16 10.36 -21.32 -16.22
C SER A 16 9.94 -19.84 -16.36
N LEU A 17 8.81 -19.46 -15.73
CA LEU A 17 8.33 -18.10 -15.80
C LEU A 17 9.06 -17.24 -14.76
N THR A 18 9.82 -16.23 -15.22
CA THR A 18 10.65 -15.36 -14.35
C THR A 18 10.04 -13.99 -14.09
N SER A 19 9.10 -13.55 -14.93
CA SER A 19 8.40 -12.28 -14.77
C SER A 19 6.96 -12.37 -15.26
N ARG A 20 6.13 -11.45 -14.80
CA ARG A 20 4.77 -11.27 -15.31
C ARG A 20 4.67 -9.95 -16.04
N ASP A 21 4.12 -10.04 -17.24
CA ASP A 21 3.76 -8.85 -18.02
C ASP A 21 2.63 -8.08 -17.35
N GLU A 22 2.53 -6.81 -17.69
CA GLU A 22 1.41 -5.95 -17.30
C GLU A 22 0.07 -6.56 -17.74
N TYR A 23 -0.97 -6.36 -16.92
CA TYR A 23 -2.35 -6.76 -17.21
C TYR A 23 -2.54 -8.27 -17.49
N ALA A 24 -1.78 -9.13 -16.82
CA ALA A 24 -1.78 -10.57 -17.15
C ALA A 24 -3.12 -11.27 -16.92
N PHE A 25 -3.83 -10.94 -15.80
CA PHE A 25 -5.10 -11.58 -15.39
C PHE A 25 -6.17 -10.56 -14.98
N VAL A 26 -6.23 -9.44 -15.64
CA VAL A 26 -7.24 -8.41 -15.36
C VAL A 26 -8.66 -8.95 -15.51
N ASP A 27 -9.55 -8.60 -14.58
CA ASP A 27 -10.98 -8.95 -14.59
C ASP A 27 -11.25 -10.46 -14.53
N CYS A 28 -10.32 -11.28 -14.04
CA CYS A 28 -10.55 -12.71 -13.83
C CYS A 28 -11.28 -12.95 -12.49
N ALA A 29 -12.54 -12.51 -12.42
CA ALA A 29 -13.34 -12.52 -11.19
C ALA A 29 -13.57 -13.92 -10.58
N GLY A 30 -13.52 -14.98 -11.39
CA GLY A 30 -13.61 -16.37 -10.92
C GLY A 30 -12.33 -16.93 -10.31
N LEU A 31 -11.20 -16.23 -10.47
CA LEU A 31 -9.90 -16.73 -10.04
C LEU A 31 -9.81 -16.76 -8.51
N THR A 32 -9.75 -17.96 -7.94
CA THR A 32 -9.72 -18.18 -6.49
C THR A 32 -8.35 -18.59 -5.96
N GLU A 33 -7.51 -19.17 -6.83
CA GLU A 33 -6.19 -19.70 -6.46
C GLU A 33 -5.15 -19.39 -7.52
N VAL A 34 -4.03 -18.85 -7.09
CA VAL A 34 -2.85 -18.58 -7.94
C VAL A 34 -1.62 -19.14 -7.25
N VAL A 35 -0.87 -19.98 -7.98
CA VAL A 35 0.44 -20.47 -7.54
C VAL A 35 1.51 -19.80 -8.39
N LEU A 36 2.28 -18.91 -7.73
CA LEU A 36 3.42 -18.23 -8.34
C LEU A 36 4.67 -19.08 -8.23
N PRO A 37 5.48 -19.19 -9.31
CA PRO A 37 6.69 -20.02 -9.29
C PRO A 37 7.83 -19.37 -8.49
N ASN A 38 8.64 -20.19 -7.83
CA ASN A 38 9.78 -19.72 -7.01
C ASN A 38 10.89 -19.02 -7.82
N GLY A 39 10.87 -19.08 -9.15
CA GLY A 39 11.80 -18.36 -10.02
C GLY A 39 11.32 -16.98 -10.46
N MET A 40 10.10 -16.57 -10.05
CA MET A 40 9.54 -15.28 -10.42
C MET A 40 10.28 -14.14 -9.72
N THR A 41 10.68 -13.10 -10.45
CA THR A 41 11.40 -11.94 -9.91
C THR A 41 10.54 -10.69 -9.77
N SER A 42 9.38 -10.63 -10.44
CA SER A 42 8.48 -9.48 -10.36
C SER A 42 7.02 -9.85 -10.61
N VAL A 43 6.11 -9.07 -10.03
CA VAL A 43 4.68 -9.05 -10.37
C VAL A 43 4.40 -7.74 -11.10
N GLY A 44 3.91 -7.84 -12.34
CA GLY A 44 3.70 -6.69 -13.24
C GLY A 44 2.53 -5.79 -12.84
N THR A 45 2.47 -4.61 -13.46
CA THR A 45 1.39 -3.62 -13.26
C THR A 45 0.03 -4.25 -13.57
N SER A 46 -0.93 -4.04 -12.67
CA SER A 46 -2.31 -4.54 -12.82
C SER A 46 -2.40 -6.05 -13.09
N ALA A 47 -1.41 -6.85 -12.67
CA ALA A 47 -1.35 -8.28 -13.03
C ALA A 47 -2.61 -9.06 -12.60
N PHE A 48 -3.21 -8.71 -11.45
CA PHE A 48 -4.42 -9.30 -10.88
C PHE A 48 -5.52 -8.28 -10.61
N LEU A 49 -5.51 -7.14 -11.31
CA LEU A 49 -6.52 -6.10 -11.18
C LEU A 49 -7.93 -6.71 -11.32
N ASN A 50 -8.83 -6.39 -10.37
CA ASN A 50 -10.23 -6.88 -10.33
C ASN A 50 -10.39 -8.41 -10.23
N CYS A 51 -9.38 -9.14 -9.74
CA CYS A 51 -9.53 -10.57 -9.43
C CYS A 51 -10.33 -10.76 -8.13
N THR A 52 -11.62 -10.44 -8.16
CA THR A 52 -12.48 -10.38 -6.96
C THR A 52 -12.70 -11.73 -6.27
N GLY A 53 -12.45 -12.84 -6.97
CA GLY A 53 -12.52 -14.20 -6.41
C GLY A 53 -11.30 -14.62 -5.61
N LEU A 54 -10.13 -13.98 -5.81
CA LEU A 54 -8.86 -14.36 -5.19
C LEU A 54 -8.94 -14.22 -3.67
N LYS A 55 -8.65 -15.32 -2.94
CA LYS A 55 -8.79 -15.35 -1.47
C LYS A 55 -7.47 -15.15 -0.74
N LYS A 56 -6.42 -15.80 -1.20
CA LYS A 56 -5.08 -15.74 -0.61
C LYS A 56 -4.03 -15.80 -1.70
N ILE A 57 -2.91 -15.15 -1.46
CA ILE A 57 -1.75 -15.27 -2.34
C ILE A 57 -0.47 -15.26 -1.49
N THR A 58 0.46 -16.14 -1.84
CA THR A 58 1.83 -16.14 -1.34
C THR A 58 2.74 -15.67 -2.47
N ILE A 59 3.45 -14.58 -2.24
CA ILE A 59 4.42 -14.04 -3.19
C ILE A 59 5.80 -14.60 -2.80
N PRO A 60 6.47 -15.34 -3.70
CA PRO A 60 7.75 -15.99 -3.38
C PRO A 60 8.86 -14.99 -3.01
N ASP A 61 9.81 -15.41 -2.17
CA ASP A 61 10.95 -14.58 -1.76
C ASP A 61 11.89 -14.18 -2.91
N SER A 62 11.80 -14.87 -4.04
CA SER A 62 12.50 -14.46 -5.28
C SER A 62 11.96 -13.17 -5.91
N VAL A 63 10.73 -12.75 -5.55
CA VAL A 63 10.12 -11.52 -6.06
C VAL A 63 10.69 -10.31 -5.33
N THR A 64 11.32 -9.42 -6.07
CA THR A 64 11.91 -8.18 -5.56
C THR A 64 11.08 -6.95 -5.87
N ALA A 65 10.10 -7.06 -6.77
CA ALA A 65 9.24 -5.94 -7.17
C ALA A 65 7.78 -6.38 -7.39
N ILE A 66 6.87 -5.60 -6.83
CA ILE A 66 5.42 -5.69 -7.07
C ILE A 66 5.00 -4.32 -7.61
N ALA A 67 4.60 -4.30 -8.87
CA ALA A 67 4.24 -3.05 -9.54
C ALA A 67 2.87 -2.52 -9.10
N GLY A 68 2.60 -1.25 -9.41
CA GLY A 68 1.35 -0.58 -9.03
C GLY A 68 0.09 -1.29 -9.56
N LEU A 69 -1.01 -1.14 -8.83
CA LEU A 69 -2.33 -1.71 -9.16
C LEU A 69 -2.34 -3.26 -9.22
N ALA A 70 -1.26 -3.94 -8.80
CA ALA A 70 -1.10 -5.39 -9.04
C ALA A 70 -2.26 -6.21 -8.50
N PHE A 71 -2.86 -5.84 -7.38
CA PHE A 71 -3.99 -6.49 -6.72
C PHE A 71 -5.17 -5.53 -6.46
N GLU A 72 -5.20 -4.39 -7.13
CA GLU A 72 -6.29 -3.42 -6.94
C GLU A 72 -7.66 -4.08 -7.18
N ASN A 73 -8.63 -3.75 -6.32
CA ASN A 73 -9.99 -4.28 -6.33
C ASN A 73 -10.08 -5.83 -6.19
N CYS A 74 -9.06 -6.49 -5.66
CA CYS A 74 -9.16 -7.89 -5.26
C CYS A 74 -10.02 -8.01 -3.99
N THR A 75 -11.31 -7.71 -4.08
CA THR A 75 -12.21 -7.60 -2.92
C THR A 75 -12.37 -8.90 -2.13
N GLY A 76 -12.12 -10.05 -2.75
CA GLY A 76 -12.13 -11.35 -2.09
C GLY A 76 -10.88 -11.67 -1.29
N LEU A 77 -9.78 -10.92 -1.48
CA LEU A 77 -8.47 -11.19 -0.88
C LEU A 77 -8.50 -10.94 0.62
N THR A 78 -8.20 -11.97 1.43
CA THR A 78 -8.20 -11.89 2.89
C THR A 78 -6.78 -11.90 3.47
N ALA A 79 -5.84 -12.55 2.79
CA ALA A 79 -4.46 -12.70 3.27
C ALA A 79 -3.45 -12.62 2.13
N VAL A 80 -2.32 -11.94 2.41
CA VAL A 80 -1.16 -11.85 1.52
C VAL A 80 0.11 -12.13 2.31
N THR A 81 0.95 -13.02 1.78
CA THR A 81 2.33 -13.19 2.26
C THR A 81 3.26 -12.44 1.31
N LEU A 82 3.97 -11.43 1.82
CA LEU A 82 4.95 -10.65 1.07
C LEU A 82 6.35 -11.27 1.15
N PRO A 83 7.19 -11.11 0.12
CA PRO A 83 8.58 -11.57 0.15
C PRO A 83 9.40 -10.76 1.17
N SER A 84 10.28 -11.44 1.90
CA SER A 84 11.08 -10.84 2.99
C SER A 84 12.07 -9.75 2.53
N GLY A 85 12.45 -9.75 1.25
CA GLY A 85 13.35 -8.76 0.64
C GLY A 85 12.65 -7.61 -0.09
N LEU A 86 11.31 -7.50 0.02
CA LEU A 86 10.57 -6.42 -0.65
C LEU A 86 10.92 -5.07 -0.04
N THR A 87 11.31 -4.10 -0.86
CA THR A 87 11.69 -2.75 -0.40
C THR A 87 10.62 -1.68 -0.66
N THR A 88 9.74 -1.94 -1.63
CA THR A 88 8.71 -0.97 -2.03
C THR A 88 7.36 -1.66 -2.22
N ILE A 89 6.31 -1.05 -1.67
CA ILE A 89 4.91 -1.36 -2.00
C ILE A 89 4.41 -0.21 -2.87
N ALA A 90 4.22 -0.50 -4.16
CA ALA A 90 3.90 0.50 -5.16
C ALA A 90 2.48 1.07 -5.00
N HIS A 91 2.17 2.13 -5.75
CA HIS A 91 0.88 2.81 -5.68
C HIS A 91 -0.29 1.86 -5.97
N ASN A 92 -1.36 2.03 -5.23
CA ASN A 92 -2.62 1.30 -5.40
C ASN A 92 -2.49 -0.24 -5.37
N THR A 93 -1.37 -0.79 -4.88
CA THR A 93 -1.10 -2.24 -4.96
C THR A 93 -2.25 -3.08 -4.40
N PHE A 94 -2.80 -2.68 -3.24
CA PHE A 94 -3.93 -3.35 -2.57
C PHE A 94 -5.14 -2.42 -2.41
N GLU A 95 -5.23 -1.33 -3.19
CA GLU A 95 -6.37 -0.42 -3.11
C GLU A 95 -7.68 -1.19 -3.29
N ASN A 96 -8.65 -0.92 -2.40
CA ASN A 96 -9.96 -1.56 -2.38
C ASN A 96 -9.95 -3.10 -2.22
N CYS A 97 -8.88 -3.70 -1.70
CA CYS A 97 -8.92 -5.07 -1.21
C CYS A 97 -9.71 -5.10 0.13
N THR A 98 -11.02 -4.92 0.06
CA THR A 98 -11.88 -4.60 1.22
C THR A 98 -11.89 -5.67 2.32
N ASN A 99 -11.58 -6.91 1.99
CA ASN A 99 -11.50 -8.02 2.95
C ASN A 99 -10.05 -8.32 3.41
N LEU A 100 -9.02 -7.61 2.88
CA LEU A 100 -7.64 -7.85 3.27
C LEU A 100 -7.41 -7.41 4.72
N SER A 101 -7.27 -8.37 5.61
CA SER A 101 -7.01 -8.17 7.04
C SER A 101 -5.68 -8.76 7.50
N GLU A 102 -5.17 -9.78 6.79
CA GLU A 102 -3.96 -10.51 7.14
C GLU A 102 -2.82 -10.18 6.17
N ILE A 103 -1.98 -9.24 6.53
CA ILE A 103 -0.74 -8.90 5.83
C ILE A 103 0.29 -8.40 6.83
N THR A 104 1.50 -8.94 6.75
CA THR A 104 2.67 -8.46 7.49
C THR A 104 3.58 -7.72 6.53
N ILE A 105 3.91 -6.47 6.85
CA ILE A 105 4.85 -5.67 6.06
C ILE A 105 6.27 -5.99 6.56
N PRO A 106 7.16 -6.48 5.68
CA PRO A 106 8.55 -6.77 6.07
C PRO A 106 9.31 -5.50 6.50
N ASP A 107 10.27 -5.64 7.41
CA ASP A 107 11.13 -4.53 7.87
C ASP A 107 12.01 -3.97 6.73
N SER A 108 12.22 -4.74 5.67
CA SER A 108 12.90 -4.30 4.44
C SER A 108 12.16 -3.22 3.66
N VAL A 109 10.85 -3.04 3.89
CA VAL A 109 10.05 -2.04 3.19
C VAL A 109 10.40 -0.65 3.70
N THR A 110 10.99 0.15 2.83
CA THR A 110 11.39 1.55 3.06
C THR A 110 10.56 2.56 2.28
N SER A 111 9.67 2.08 1.41
CA SER A 111 8.75 2.93 0.65
C SER A 111 7.38 2.27 0.51
N ILE A 112 6.34 3.04 0.83
CA ILE A 112 4.94 2.66 0.60
C ILE A 112 4.31 3.82 -0.17
N GLU A 113 3.87 3.56 -1.41
CA GLU A 113 3.40 4.62 -2.30
C GLU A 113 1.91 4.92 -2.08
N ASN A 114 1.42 5.93 -2.81
CA ASN A 114 0.08 6.46 -2.66
C ASN A 114 -0.99 5.37 -2.71
N LYS A 115 -1.92 5.40 -1.75
CA LYS A 115 -3.09 4.51 -1.66
C LYS A 115 -2.78 3.00 -1.66
N ALA A 116 -1.55 2.58 -1.38
CA ALA A 116 -1.16 1.18 -1.42
C ALA A 116 -2.11 0.26 -0.63
N PHE A 117 -2.69 0.73 0.48
CA PHE A 117 -3.63 0.00 1.35
C PHE A 117 -5.01 0.67 1.50
N TYR A 118 -5.29 1.70 0.70
CA TYR A 118 -6.56 2.43 0.83
C TYR A 118 -7.76 1.50 0.63
N GLY A 119 -8.75 1.59 1.53
CA GLY A 119 -9.97 0.78 1.47
C GLY A 119 -9.80 -0.68 1.95
N THR A 120 -8.64 -1.06 2.52
CA THR A 120 -8.45 -2.41 3.09
C THR A 120 -8.96 -2.49 4.53
N ALA A 121 -9.41 -3.69 4.95
CA ALA A 121 -9.75 -3.97 6.35
C ALA A 121 -8.52 -3.85 7.26
N TRP A 122 -7.32 -4.15 6.74
CA TRP A 122 -6.04 -4.03 7.44
C TRP A 122 -5.75 -2.58 7.85
N LEU A 123 -5.91 -1.61 6.92
CA LEU A 123 -5.72 -0.18 7.23
C LEU A 123 -6.79 0.31 8.20
N ALA A 124 -8.06 -0.06 7.97
CA ALA A 124 -9.17 0.34 8.83
C ALA A 124 -9.02 -0.16 10.28
N ALA A 125 -8.44 -1.35 10.48
CA ALA A 125 -8.15 -1.87 11.82
C ALA A 125 -7.08 -1.02 12.52
N ARG A 126 -5.98 -0.66 11.81
CA ARG A 126 -4.91 0.19 12.35
C ARG A 126 -5.37 1.60 12.67
N GLN A 127 -6.18 2.21 11.83
CA GLN A 127 -6.78 3.53 12.08
C GLN A 127 -7.63 3.58 13.35
N LYS A 128 -8.26 2.44 13.72
CA LYS A 128 -9.01 2.33 14.99
C LYS A 128 -8.10 2.20 16.20
N GLU A 129 -6.93 1.57 16.05
CA GLU A 129 -5.94 1.42 17.11
C GLU A 129 -5.18 2.75 17.34
N ASN A 130 -4.76 3.38 16.26
CA ASN A 130 -4.07 4.67 16.26
C ASN A 130 -4.39 5.42 14.95
N PRO A 131 -4.95 6.65 15.00
CA PRO A 131 -5.21 7.45 13.82
C PRO A 131 -3.95 7.82 13.02
N LEU A 132 -2.75 7.81 13.66
CA LEU A 132 -1.47 7.87 12.96
C LEU A 132 -0.99 6.46 12.66
N VAL A 133 -1.19 6.00 11.43
CA VAL A 133 -0.72 4.68 10.99
C VAL A 133 0.73 4.78 10.51
N ILE A 134 1.64 4.23 11.32
CA ILE A 134 3.08 4.27 11.09
C ILE A 134 3.59 2.85 10.85
N ILE A 135 4.35 2.65 9.78
CA ILE A 135 4.99 1.38 9.40
C ILE A 135 6.45 1.66 9.04
N ASN A 136 7.39 0.98 9.68
CA ASN A 136 8.82 1.10 9.39
C ASN A 136 9.29 2.58 9.33
N HIS A 137 8.90 3.41 10.29
CA HIS A 137 9.19 4.85 10.35
C HIS A 137 8.51 5.71 9.26
N LEU A 138 7.60 5.13 8.47
CA LEU A 138 6.79 5.84 7.47
C LEU A 138 5.41 6.14 8.04
N LEU A 139 5.01 7.39 8.14
CA LEU A 139 3.63 7.78 8.41
C LEU A 139 2.83 7.64 7.12
N ILE A 140 2.08 6.54 7.00
CA ILE A 140 1.37 6.16 5.76
C ILE A 140 -0.07 6.65 5.71
N ASP A 141 -0.69 6.88 6.88
CA ASP A 141 -2.07 7.38 6.95
C ASP A 141 -2.30 8.13 8.27
N GLY A 142 -2.90 9.29 8.19
CA GLY A 142 -3.38 10.15 9.29
C GLY A 142 -4.74 10.75 8.94
N SER A 143 -5.44 10.21 7.95
CA SER A 143 -6.70 10.77 7.42
C SER A 143 -7.85 10.78 8.45
N THR A 144 -7.75 9.97 9.49
CA THR A 144 -8.74 9.91 10.59
C THR A 144 -8.36 10.75 11.80
N CYS A 145 -7.24 11.48 11.76
CA CYS A 145 -6.83 12.38 12.81
C CYS A 145 -7.79 13.56 12.98
N SER A 146 -7.83 14.12 14.18
CA SER A 146 -8.65 15.29 14.49
C SER A 146 -7.97 16.17 15.55
N GLY A 147 -8.27 17.47 15.50
CA GLY A 147 -7.70 18.44 16.47
C GLY A 147 -6.19 18.63 16.28
N ASP A 148 -5.49 18.74 17.38
CA ASP A 148 -4.05 18.98 17.40
C ASP A 148 -3.29 17.67 17.42
N VAL A 149 -2.37 17.49 16.49
CA VAL A 149 -1.59 16.26 16.29
C VAL A 149 -0.10 16.53 16.48
N VAL A 150 0.54 15.70 17.28
CA VAL A 150 2.01 15.63 17.40
C VAL A 150 2.47 14.33 16.77
N ILE A 151 3.27 14.43 15.71
CA ILE A 151 3.85 13.25 15.04
C ILE A 151 4.97 12.69 15.94
N PRO A 152 5.00 11.36 16.18
CA PRO A 152 6.03 10.73 17.02
C PRO A 152 7.46 10.86 16.46
N GLU A 153 8.45 10.87 17.38
CA GLU A 153 9.89 11.05 17.09
C GLU A 153 10.53 9.86 16.32
N ASP A 154 9.84 8.75 16.15
CA ASP A 154 10.29 7.62 15.34
C ASP A 154 9.91 7.73 13.87
N VAL A 155 9.13 8.74 13.49
CA VAL A 155 8.75 8.99 12.09
C VAL A 155 9.87 9.71 11.36
N VAL A 156 10.27 9.16 10.21
CA VAL A 156 11.31 9.74 9.33
C VAL A 156 10.68 10.33 8.06
N THR A 157 9.59 9.75 7.59
CA THR A 157 8.91 10.19 6.37
C THR A 157 7.41 10.35 6.57
N ILE A 158 6.86 11.48 6.16
CA ILE A 158 5.42 11.67 5.98
C ILE A 158 5.09 11.34 4.53
N ASN A 159 4.34 10.29 4.34
CA ASN A 159 4.07 9.69 3.03
C ASN A 159 3.16 10.56 2.16
N ILE A 160 3.15 10.26 0.87
CA ILE A 160 2.27 10.91 -0.10
C ILE A 160 0.80 10.74 0.34
N GLY A 161 0.10 11.86 0.48
CA GLY A 161 -1.31 11.89 0.86
C GLY A 161 -1.61 11.42 2.29
N ALA A 162 -0.63 11.34 3.20
CA ALA A 162 -0.82 10.79 4.55
C ALA A 162 -1.99 11.41 5.32
N PHE A 163 -2.21 12.71 5.21
CA PHE A 163 -3.35 13.43 5.80
C PHE A 163 -4.35 13.93 4.75
N ASN A 164 -4.36 13.32 3.56
CA ASN A 164 -5.21 13.78 2.46
C ASN A 164 -6.69 13.83 2.89
N ASN A 165 -7.31 15.03 2.70
CA ASN A 165 -8.70 15.31 3.09
C ASN A 165 -8.98 15.14 4.59
N CYS A 166 -7.98 15.22 5.47
CA CYS A 166 -8.17 15.21 6.93
C CYS A 166 -8.75 16.57 7.39
N THR A 167 -10.05 16.75 7.15
CA THR A 167 -10.73 18.03 7.43
C THR A 167 -10.92 18.32 8.91
N ALA A 168 -10.75 17.34 9.80
CA ALA A 168 -10.87 17.50 11.24
C ALA A 168 -9.53 17.92 11.91
N LEU A 169 -8.42 17.93 11.17
CA LEU A 169 -7.09 18.30 11.65
C LEU A 169 -6.97 19.82 11.77
N THR A 170 -6.54 20.33 12.94
CA THR A 170 -6.43 21.76 13.24
C THR A 170 -5.00 22.24 13.37
N SER A 171 -4.11 21.43 13.94
CA SER A 171 -2.68 21.72 13.98
C SER A 171 -1.83 20.45 13.89
N VAL A 172 -0.59 20.60 13.41
CA VAL A 172 0.40 19.52 13.35
C VAL A 172 1.76 20.02 13.84
N VAL A 173 2.36 19.26 14.74
CA VAL A 173 3.77 19.39 15.11
C VAL A 173 4.55 18.26 14.47
N VAL A 174 5.50 18.60 13.60
CA VAL A 174 6.39 17.65 12.92
C VAL A 174 7.72 17.63 13.68
N PRO A 175 8.20 16.43 14.13
CA PRO A 175 9.42 16.33 14.93
C PRO A 175 10.69 16.44 14.07
N ASP A 176 11.84 16.64 14.74
CA ASP A 176 13.15 16.76 14.11
C ASP A 176 13.64 15.46 13.41
N SER A 177 13.04 14.32 13.75
CA SER A 177 13.31 13.05 13.07
C SER A 177 12.81 12.99 11.62
N VAL A 178 11.80 13.80 11.26
CA VAL A 178 11.25 13.83 9.91
C VAL A 178 12.19 14.58 8.98
N THR A 179 12.62 13.88 7.92
CA THR A 179 13.50 14.42 6.88
C THR A 179 12.79 14.59 5.53
N SER A 180 11.64 13.94 5.35
CA SER A 180 10.92 13.94 4.07
C SER A 180 9.41 14.11 4.27
N ILE A 181 8.82 15.03 3.50
CA ILE A 181 7.37 15.19 3.35
C ILE A 181 7.04 15.07 1.87
N HIS A 182 6.22 14.07 1.55
CA HIS A 182 5.89 13.76 0.16
C HIS A 182 4.64 14.51 -0.30
N GLY A 183 4.43 14.54 -1.63
CA GLY A 183 3.38 15.31 -2.27
C GLY A 183 1.98 15.02 -1.72
N ASN A 184 1.12 16.05 -1.71
CA ASN A 184 -0.26 15.97 -1.19
C ASN A 184 -0.40 15.50 0.27
N ALA A 185 0.67 15.43 1.07
CA ALA A 185 0.61 14.94 2.45
C ALA A 185 -0.50 15.62 3.25
N PHE A 186 -0.72 16.92 3.08
CA PHE A 186 -1.76 17.70 3.76
C PHE A 186 -2.81 18.28 2.80
N TYR A 187 -2.95 17.72 1.59
CA TYR A 187 -3.93 18.21 0.64
C TYR A 187 -5.36 18.06 1.18
N GLY A 188 -6.15 19.11 1.08
CA GLY A 188 -7.55 19.11 1.53
C GLY A 188 -7.75 19.15 3.06
N CYS A 189 -6.71 19.40 3.85
CA CYS A 189 -6.84 19.67 5.29
C CYS A 189 -7.40 21.09 5.53
N THR A 190 -8.68 21.30 5.23
CA THR A 190 -9.29 22.64 5.14
C THR A 190 -9.37 23.40 6.48
N ASN A 191 -9.28 22.70 7.61
CA ASN A 191 -9.28 23.30 8.94
C ASN A 191 -7.89 23.38 9.58
N LEU A 192 -6.83 22.98 8.87
CA LEU A 192 -5.46 23.08 9.35
C LEU A 192 -5.04 24.56 9.39
N THR A 193 -4.82 25.09 10.59
CA THR A 193 -4.44 26.49 10.82
C THR A 193 -2.96 26.66 11.14
N THR A 194 -2.33 25.63 11.69
CA THR A 194 -0.93 25.69 12.13
C THR A 194 -0.20 24.39 11.80
N ILE A 195 0.99 24.52 11.24
CA ILE A 195 1.94 23.42 11.10
C ILE A 195 3.32 23.90 11.56
N THR A 196 3.92 23.17 12.50
CA THR A 196 5.29 23.43 12.96
C THR A 196 6.20 22.44 12.24
N LEU A 197 7.16 22.96 11.49
CA LEU A 197 8.11 22.16 10.69
C LEU A 197 9.51 22.28 11.30
N PRO A 198 10.28 21.19 11.36
CA PRO A 198 11.66 21.19 11.79
C PRO A 198 12.62 21.63 10.66
N ASP A 199 13.83 22.05 11.04
CA ASP A 199 14.89 22.39 10.08
C ASP A 199 15.51 21.15 9.39
N SER A 200 15.19 19.96 9.87
CA SER A 200 15.68 18.66 9.34
C SER A 200 15.07 18.28 7.99
N ILE A 201 14.01 18.93 7.52
CA ILE A 201 13.35 18.58 6.27
C ILE A 201 14.24 18.93 5.10
N THR A 202 14.74 17.90 4.40
CA THR A 202 15.56 17.99 3.19
C THR A 202 14.81 17.69 1.91
N VAL A 203 13.66 17.02 2.01
CA VAL A 203 12.82 16.65 0.88
C VAL A 203 11.40 17.17 1.10
N TRP A 204 11.00 18.11 0.26
CA TRP A 204 9.62 18.59 0.14
C TRP A 204 9.18 18.40 -1.30
N GLN A 205 8.42 17.34 -1.56
CA GLN A 205 7.95 17.06 -2.91
C GLN A 205 6.65 17.83 -3.18
N SER A 206 6.70 18.71 -4.18
CA SER A 206 5.48 19.18 -4.85
C SER A 206 5.07 18.17 -5.92
N ASN A 207 3.80 17.95 -6.12
CA ASN A 207 3.28 17.20 -7.27
C ASN A 207 3.48 17.97 -8.56
#